data_3c6ce703011fcd1bb217088bd80f97b8
#
_entry.id   3c6ce703011fcd1bb217088bd80f97b8
#
_cell.length_a   1.000
_cell.length_b   1.000
_cell.length_c   1.000
_cell.angle_alpha   90.00
_cell.angle_beta   90.00
_cell.angle_gamma   90.00
#
_symmetry.space_group_name_H-M   'P 1'
#
loop_
_entity.id
_entity.type
_entity.pdbx_description
1 polymer ?
#
loop_
_entity_poly.entity_id
_entity_poly.type
_entity_poly.pdbx_seq_one_letter_code
_entity_poly.pdbx_strand_id
1 'polypeptide(L)'
;MEFEPVIGLEVHAQLKTHTKIFCGCSTRFGAEPNTQTCPVCLGMPGVLPVLNRTVVDFTLCMALATGCTITPESRFARKNYFYPDLPKGYQISQYELPIAENGRIDIEIDGRPQGVRIRRIHMEEDAGKLSHD
;
A
#
# COMPACT_ATOMS: atom_id res chain seq x y z
N MET A 1 -5.47 -24.77 30.77
CA MET A 1 -4.85 -23.61 30.13
C MET A 1 -5.77 -23.20 28.99
N GLU A 2 -6.40 -22.03 29.04
CA GLU A 2 -7.27 -21.56 27.97
C GLU A 2 -6.42 -20.73 27.01
N PHE A 3 -6.58 -20.95 25.71
CA PHE A 3 -5.90 -20.22 24.66
C PHE A 3 -6.90 -19.32 23.95
N GLU A 4 -6.56 -18.04 23.77
CA GLU A 4 -7.32 -17.10 22.97
C GLU A 4 -6.64 -16.94 21.61
N PRO A 5 -7.30 -17.32 20.49
CA PRO A 5 -6.72 -17.09 19.17
C PRO A 5 -6.84 -15.61 18.79
N VAL A 6 -5.74 -15.00 18.37
CA VAL A 6 -5.70 -13.65 17.81
C VAL A 6 -5.27 -13.76 16.35
N ILE A 7 -6.15 -13.35 15.43
CA ILE A 7 -5.91 -13.43 13.99
C ILE A 7 -5.80 -12.03 13.42
N GLY A 8 -4.69 -11.74 12.76
CA GLY A 8 -4.46 -10.54 11.97
C GLY A 8 -4.42 -10.87 10.49
N LEU A 9 -5.04 -10.02 9.68
CA LEU A 9 -4.99 -10.09 8.22
C LEU A 9 -4.30 -8.84 7.68
N GLU A 10 -3.47 -9.03 6.67
CA GLU A 10 -2.89 -7.96 5.87
C GLU A 10 -3.33 -8.15 4.42
N VAL A 11 -4.02 -7.15 3.87
CA VAL A 11 -4.58 -7.20 2.52
C VAL A 11 -3.92 -6.12 1.67
N HIS A 12 -3.31 -6.52 0.56
CA HIS A 12 -2.73 -5.60 -0.43
C HIS A 12 -3.68 -5.41 -1.60
N ALA A 13 -3.93 -4.15 -1.95
CA ALA A 13 -4.75 -3.78 -3.10
C ALA A 13 -3.92 -2.91 -4.05
N GLN A 14 -3.76 -3.35 -5.29
CA GLN A 14 -3.14 -2.54 -6.34
C GLN A 14 -4.16 -1.57 -6.93
N LEU A 15 -3.90 -0.27 -6.77
CA LEU A 15 -4.78 0.77 -7.28
C LEU A 15 -4.63 0.95 -8.79
N LYS A 16 -5.76 1.08 -9.50
CA LYS A 16 -5.81 1.26 -10.96
C LYS A 16 -5.54 2.72 -11.35
N THR A 17 -4.38 3.23 -11.03
CA THR A 17 -3.90 4.56 -11.45
C THR A 17 -3.16 4.47 -12.77
N HIS A 18 -3.06 5.57 -13.51
CA HIS A 18 -2.33 5.63 -14.78
C HIS A 18 -0.82 5.67 -14.60
N THR A 19 -0.37 6.15 -13.45
CA THR A 19 1.06 6.25 -13.09
C THR A 19 1.33 5.61 -11.73
N LYS A 20 2.58 5.24 -11.49
CA LYS A 20 3.06 4.75 -10.20
C LYS A 20 2.83 5.77 -9.10
N ILE A 21 2.90 5.32 -7.86
CA ILE A 21 2.63 6.15 -6.68
C ILE A 21 3.61 7.32 -6.52
N PHE A 22 4.89 7.16 -6.89
CA PHE A 22 5.92 8.16 -6.63
C PHE A 22 6.65 8.65 -7.87
N CYS A 23 6.21 8.29 -9.08
CA CYS A 23 6.78 8.78 -10.34
C CYS A 23 5.76 8.74 -11.49
N GLY A 24 6.12 9.33 -12.62
CA GLY A 24 5.28 9.39 -13.81
C GLY A 24 5.28 8.14 -14.69
N CYS A 25 5.95 7.05 -14.29
CA CYS A 25 5.97 5.82 -15.09
C CYS A 25 4.59 5.17 -15.13
N SER A 26 4.25 4.63 -16.31
CA SER A 26 2.99 3.93 -16.53
C SER A 26 2.83 2.70 -15.63
N THR A 27 1.59 2.38 -15.28
CA THR A 27 1.20 1.15 -14.57
C THR A 27 0.53 0.14 -15.51
N ARG A 28 0.62 0.32 -16.84
CA ARG A 28 -0.01 -0.57 -17.81
C ARG A 28 0.51 -1.99 -17.66
N PHE A 29 -0.40 -2.92 -17.41
CA PHE A 29 -0.07 -4.35 -17.32
C PHE A 29 0.38 -4.92 -18.67
N GLY A 30 1.31 -5.88 -18.64
CA GLY A 30 1.78 -6.60 -19.84
C GLY A 30 2.77 -5.80 -20.71
N ALA A 31 3.39 -4.74 -20.20
CA ALA A 31 4.50 -4.09 -20.88
C ALA A 31 5.77 -4.94 -20.77
N GLU A 32 6.66 -4.79 -21.78
CA GLU A 32 7.96 -5.46 -21.77
C GLU A 32 8.77 -5.13 -20.49
N PRO A 33 9.57 -6.05 -19.97
CA PRO A 33 10.40 -5.82 -18.80
C PRO A 33 11.26 -4.56 -18.92
N ASN A 34 11.37 -3.81 -17.83
CA ASN A 34 12.19 -2.59 -17.70
C ASN A 34 11.83 -1.43 -18.64
N THR A 35 10.67 -1.46 -19.31
CA THR A 35 10.23 -0.34 -20.17
C THR A 35 9.47 0.75 -19.40
N GLN A 36 8.96 0.44 -18.23
CA GLN A 36 8.22 1.38 -17.37
C GLN A 36 9.04 1.77 -16.13
N THR A 37 10.26 2.24 -16.37
CA THR A 37 11.21 2.65 -15.32
C THR A 37 11.74 4.06 -15.58
N CYS A 38 12.13 4.73 -14.51
CA CYS A 38 12.78 6.04 -14.56
C CYS A 38 13.79 6.18 -13.40
N PRO A 39 14.62 7.20 -13.39
CA PRO A 39 15.59 7.41 -12.31
C PRO A 39 14.97 7.39 -10.91
N VAL A 40 13.73 7.87 -10.76
CA VAL A 40 13.04 7.89 -9.44
C VAL A 40 12.76 6.50 -8.94
N CYS A 41 12.07 5.65 -9.70
CA CYS A 41 11.74 4.30 -9.26
C CYS A 41 12.96 3.35 -9.23
N LEU A 42 14.05 3.70 -9.91
CA LEU A 42 15.34 3.02 -9.80
C LEU A 42 16.19 3.50 -8.61
N GLY A 43 15.78 4.59 -7.94
CA GLY A 43 16.51 5.11 -6.78
C GLY A 43 17.85 5.73 -7.12
N MET A 44 17.99 6.34 -8.29
CA MET A 44 19.23 6.99 -8.71
C MET A 44 19.61 8.16 -7.77
N PRO A 45 20.91 8.48 -7.60
CA PRO A 45 21.32 9.59 -6.77
C PRO A 45 20.69 10.93 -7.18
N GLY A 46 20.21 11.70 -6.20
CA GLY A 46 19.65 13.04 -6.41
C GLY A 46 18.18 13.08 -6.82
N VAL A 47 17.50 11.93 -7.01
CA VAL A 47 16.07 11.90 -7.32
C VAL A 47 15.21 12.06 -6.08
N LEU A 48 14.04 12.69 -6.27
CA LEU A 48 13.02 12.80 -5.23
C LEU A 48 11.69 12.23 -5.74
N PRO A 49 11.02 11.39 -4.93
CA PRO A 49 9.69 10.88 -5.26
C PRO A 49 8.65 12.01 -5.21
N VAL A 50 7.63 11.92 -6.09
CA VAL A 50 6.50 12.83 -6.11
C VAL A 50 5.21 12.02 -5.96
N LEU A 51 4.47 12.27 -4.91
CA LEU A 51 3.25 11.53 -4.59
C LEU A 51 2.15 11.75 -5.65
N ASN A 52 1.60 10.67 -6.16
CA ASN A 52 0.46 10.68 -7.06
C ASN A 52 -0.82 11.01 -6.30
N ARG A 53 -1.45 12.14 -6.61
CA ARG A 53 -2.70 12.58 -5.98
C ARG A 53 -3.83 11.57 -6.12
N THR A 54 -3.96 10.91 -7.26
CA THR A 54 -5.03 9.91 -7.50
C THR A 54 -4.93 8.72 -6.54
N VAL A 55 -3.72 8.33 -6.12
CA VAL A 55 -3.52 7.30 -5.10
C VAL A 55 -4.10 7.76 -3.76
N VAL A 56 -3.86 9.01 -3.38
CA VAL A 56 -4.42 9.59 -2.16
C VAL A 56 -5.95 9.61 -2.22
N ASP A 57 -6.52 10.10 -3.32
CA ASP A 57 -7.97 10.19 -3.51
C ASP A 57 -8.62 8.79 -3.42
N PHE A 58 -8.06 7.77 -4.07
CA PHE A 58 -8.58 6.40 -4.00
C PHE A 58 -8.46 5.79 -2.61
N THR A 59 -7.37 6.06 -1.91
CA THR A 59 -7.17 5.58 -0.53
C THR A 59 -8.15 6.24 0.43
N LEU A 60 -8.41 7.55 0.28
CA LEU A 60 -9.42 8.25 1.06
C LEU A 60 -10.83 7.71 0.79
N CYS A 61 -11.18 7.44 -0.47
CA CYS A 61 -12.45 6.80 -0.81
C CYS A 61 -12.61 5.43 -0.11
N MET A 62 -11.58 4.60 -0.11
CA MET A 62 -11.58 3.31 0.59
C MET A 62 -11.74 3.51 2.11
N ALA A 63 -11.01 4.44 2.68
CA ALA A 63 -11.06 4.74 4.11
C ALA A 63 -12.47 5.19 4.55
N LEU A 64 -13.10 6.09 3.78
CA LEU A 64 -14.47 6.55 4.04
C LEU A 64 -15.48 5.41 3.88
N ALA A 65 -15.35 4.60 2.83
CA ALA A 65 -16.24 3.47 2.57
C ALA A 65 -16.20 2.39 3.68
N THR A 66 -15.08 2.30 4.38
CA THR A 66 -14.89 1.36 5.49
C THR A 66 -15.02 2.01 6.87
N GLY A 67 -15.53 3.25 6.94
CA GLY A 67 -15.76 3.96 8.20
C GLY A 67 -14.49 4.25 9.00
N CYS A 68 -13.34 4.32 8.33
CA CYS A 68 -12.09 4.69 8.99
C CYS A 68 -12.07 6.18 9.37
N THR A 69 -11.37 6.48 10.45
CA THR A 69 -10.99 7.86 10.80
C THR A 69 -9.81 8.28 9.92
N ILE A 70 -9.97 9.37 9.18
CA ILE A 70 -8.88 9.95 8.38
C ILE A 70 -7.91 10.66 9.30
N THR A 71 -6.64 10.36 9.15
CA THR A 71 -5.55 11.00 9.90
C THR A 71 -5.21 12.34 9.24
N PRO A 72 -5.33 13.48 9.94
CA PRO A 72 -5.08 14.80 9.36
C PRO A 72 -3.63 15.03 8.96
N GLU A 73 -2.71 14.33 9.59
CA GLU A 73 -1.29 14.32 9.27
C GLU A 73 -0.82 12.87 9.08
N SER A 74 -0.35 12.54 7.89
CA SER A 74 0.25 11.24 7.59
C SER A 74 1.67 11.41 7.06
N ARG A 75 2.53 10.40 7.28
CA ARG A 75 3.93 10.44 6.87
C ARG A 75 4.35 9.15 6.20
N PHE A 76 5.23 9.29 5.23
CA PHE A 76 5.93 8.15 4.65
C PHE A 76 7.21 7.85 5.43
N ALA A 77 7.51 6.57 5.51
CA ALA A 77 8.73 5.99 6.06
C ALA A 77 9.41 5.10 5.01
N ARG A 78 10.62 4.66 5.28
CA ARG A 78 11.35 3.73 4.44
C ARG A 78 11.44 2.38 5.13
N LYS A 79 10.97 1.33 4.45
CA LYS A 79 11.16 -0.06 4.85
C LYS A 79 12.34 -0.61 4.08
N ASN A 80 13.48 -0.76 4.75
CA ASN A 80 14.71 -1.22 4.12
C ASN A 80 14.73 -2.75 4.01
N TYR A 81 14.91 -3.26 2.81
CA TYR A 81 15.13 -4.67 2.52
C TYR A 81 15.71 -4.83 1.11
N PHE A 82 16.29 -5.99 0.80
CA PHE A 82 17.00 -6.20 -0.45
C PHE A 82 16.36 -7.33 -1.25
N TYR A 83 15.99 -7.01 -2.49
CA TYR A 83 15.54 -7.95 -3.51
C TYR A 83 16.16 -7.58 -4.86
N PRO A 84 16.38 -8.56 -5.76
CA PRO A 84 16.96 -8.29 -7.09
C PRO A 84 16.15 -7.31 -7.93
N ASP A 85 14.82 -7.29 -7.77
CA ASP A 85 13.88 -6.40 -8.45
C ASP A 85 13.57 -5.10 -7.69
N LEU A 86 14.32 -4.82 -6.62
CA LEU A 86 14.22 -3.60 -5.83
C LEU A 86 15.58 -2.87 -5.79
N PRO A 87 15.99 -2.20 -6.87
CA PRO A 87 17.35 -1.65 -7.02
C PRO A 87 17.71 -0.60 -5.97
N LYS A 88 16.75 0.16 -5.45
CA LYS A 88 16.99 1.17 -4.41
C LYS A 88 17.13 0.60 -2.99
N GLY A 89 16.81 -0.68 -2.76
CA GLY A 89 16.99 -1.37 -1.47
C GLY A 89 16.01 -0.93 -0.36
N TYR A 90 14.97 -0.18 -0.68
CA TYR A 90 13.91 0.18 0.26
C TYR A 90 12.56 0.37 -0.46
N GLN A 91 11.49 0.20 0.28
CA GLN A 91 10.12 0.51 -0.11
C GLN A 91 9.65 1.75 0.65
N ILE A 92 9.04 2.71 -0.04
CA ILE A 92 8.36 3.82 0.62
C ILE A 92 6.99 3.33 1.06
N SER A 93 6.70 3.46 2.35
CA SER A 93 5.48 2.99 2.99
C SER A 93 5.07 3.96 4.11
N GLN A 94 3.98 3.67 4.80
CA GLN A 94 3.57 4.38 6.01
C GLN A 94 3.59 3.41 7.20
N TYR A 95 4.04 3.84 8.35
CA TYR A 95 4.09 3.00 9.55
C TYR A 95 3.43 3.66 10.76
N GLU A 96 4.04 4.72 11.32
CA GLU A 96 3.56 5.37 12.54
C GLU A 96 2.35 6.27 12.30
N LEU A 97 2.30 6.95 11.14
CA LEU A 97 1.25 7.88 10.77
C LEU A 97 0.60 7.46 9.44
N PRO A 98 -0.23 6.42 9.45
CA PRO A 98 -0.97 5.97 8.27
C PRO A 98 -2.02 7.01 7.86
N ILE A 99 -2.55 6.90 6.65
CA ILE A 99 -3.56 7.84 6.14
C ILE A 99 -4.92 7.69 6.83
N ALA A 100 -5.24 6.49 7.33
CA ALA A 100 -6.50 6.25 8.03
C ALA A 100 -6.40 5.07 9.02
N GLU A 101 -7.27 5.09 10.03
CA GLU A 101 -7.29 4.10 11.10
C GLU A 101 -8.72 3.82 11.60
N ASN A 102 -8.85 2.73 12.37
CA ASN A 102 -10.03 2.42 13.16
C ASN A 102 -11.34 2.27 12.37
N GLY A 103 -11.25 1.60 11.21
CA GLY A 103 -12.43 1.26 10.41
C GLY A 103 -13.05 -0.08 10.80
N ARG A 104 -14.15 -0.40 10.10
CA ARG A 104 -14.88 -1.66 10.28
C ARG A 104 -15.57 -2.08 9.00
N ILE A 105 -15.58 -3.39 8.76
CA ILE A 105 -16.42 -4.03 7.75
C ILE A 105 -17.33 -5.01 8.45
N ASP A 106 -18.63 -4.92 8.19
CA ASP A 106 -19.59 -5.91 8.67
C ASP A 106 -19.83 -6.93 7.55
N ILE A 107 -19.66 -8.20 7.89
CA ILE A 107 -19.87 -9.36 7.02
C ILE A 107 -20.92 -10.27 7.64
N GLU A 108 -21.48 -11.17 6.86
CA GLU A 108 -22.39 -12.21 7.34
C GLU A 108 -21.74 -13.58 7.19
N ILE A 109 -21.70 -14.35 8.27
CA ILE A 109 -21.21 -15.72 8.29
C ILE A 109 -22.31 -16.60 8.85
N ASP A 110 -22.78 -17.55 8.08
CA ASP A 110 -23.86 -18.49 8.47
C ASP A 110 -25.11 -17.77 9.00
N GLY A 111 -25.51 -16.67 8.35
CA GLY A 111 -26.67 -15.87 8.73
C GLY A 111 -26.45 -15.02 10.00
N ARG A 112 -25.23 -14.90 10.50
CA ARG A 112 -24.88 -14.09 11.68
C ARG A 112 -24.00 -12.92 11.29
N PRO A 113 -24.32 -11.69 11.71
CA PRO A 113 -23.47 -10.54 11.47
C PRO A 113 -22.15 -10.67 12.25
N GLN A 114 -21.06 -10.43 11.56
CA GLN A 114 -19.71 -10.44 12.11
C GLN A 114 -18.97 -9.18 11.72
N GLY A 115 -18.43 -8.43 12.68
CA GLY A 115 -17.62 -7.24 12.43
C GLY A 115 -16.14 -7.58 12.32
N VAL A 116 -15.52 -7.16 11.22
CA VAL A 116 -14.06 -7.22 11.03
C VAL A 116 -13.49 -5.82 11.21
N ARG A 117 -12.62 -5.66 12.21
CA ARG A 117 -11.98 -4.37 12.48
C ARG A 117 -10.85 -4.11 11.51
N ILE A 118 -10.83 -2.93 10.90
CA ILE A 118 -9.68 -2.41 10.16
C ILE A 118 -8.83 -1.59 11.12
N ARG A 119 -7.64 -2.06 11.42
CA ARG A 119 -6.73 -1.35 12.32
C ARG A 119 -6.21 -0.08 11.67
N ARG A 120 -5.74 -0.18 10.41
CA ARG A 120 -5.20 0.93 9.64
C ARG A 120 -5.24 0.67 8.14
N ILE A 121 -5.23 1.74 7.38
CA ILE A 121 -5.00 1.75 5.94
C ILE A 121 -3.76 2.61 5.70
N HIS A 122 -2.82 2.12 4.91
CA HIS A 122 -1.63 2.87 4.54
C HIS A 122 -1.31 2.74 3.05
N MET A 123 -0.61 3.72 2.52
CA MET A 123 -0.14 3.74 1.13
C MET A 123 1.29 3.27 1.08
N GLU A 124 1.63 2.49 0.06
CA GLU A 124 2.99 2.05 -0.17
C GLU A 124 3.29 1.80 -1.65
N GLU A 125 4.56 1.76 -1.99
CA GLU A 125 4.99 1.25 -3.28
C GLU A 125 4.69 -0.24 -3.39
N ASP A 126 4.55 -0.73 -4.63
CA ASP A 126 4.51 -2.16 -4.87
C ASP A 126 5.80 -2.82 -4.34
N ALA A 127 5.64 -3.93 -3.63
CA ALA A 127 6.76 -4.62 -3.01
C ALA A 127 7.67 -5.26 -4.06
N GLY A 128 8.98 -5.13 -3.88
CA GLY A 128 9.94 -5.97 -4.57
C GLY A 128 9.78 -7.42 -4.12
N LYS A 129 9.68 -8.34 -5.08
CA LYS A 129 9.57 -9.76 -4.80
C LYS A 129 10.17 -10.57 -5.94
N LEU A 130 10.78 -11.70 -5.59
CA LEU A 130 11.20 -12.70 -6.56
C LEU A 130 10.05 -13.72 -6.74
N SER A 131 9.65 -13.93 -7.99
CA SER A 131 8.74 -15.02 -8.36
C SER A 131 9.59 -16.26 -8.62
N HIS A 132 9.29 -17.36 -7.97
CA HIS A 132 9.87 -18.67 -8.24
C HIS A 132 8.83 -19.52 -8.96
N ASP A 133 9.23 -20.11 -10.09
CA ASP A 133 8.45 -21.14 -10.78
C ASP A 133 8.68 -22.51 -10.13
#